data_8701f26e5eb7f2625791266cb43c40ae
#
_entry.id   8701f26e5eb7f2625791266cb43c40ae
#
_cell.length_a   1.000
_cell.length_b   1.000
_cell.length_c   1.000
_cell.angle_alpha   90.00
_cell.angle_beta   90.00
_cell.angle_gamma   90.00
#
_symmetry.space_group_name_H-M   'P 1'
#
loop_
_entity.id
_entity.type
_entity.pdbx_description
1 polymer ?
#
loop_
_entity_poly.entity_id
_entity_poly.type
_entity_poly.pdbx_seq_one_letter_code
_entity_poly.pdbx_strand_id
1 'polypeptide(L)'
;MVYESRHPLVKHKLTLMRNSATKPKKFRELIREISMLLCYEATTDLTTQPLTVDTPMGTAEGVEIKHKVGLVPVLRAGLGMVEGIWEMMPGAEVWHIGLYRDERTLKPVALSLIHI
;
A
#
# COMPACT_ATOMS: atom_id res chain seq x y z
N MET A 1 -14.28 1.36 10.36
CA MET A 1 -14.02 2.79 10.49
C MET A 1 -13.21 3.28 9.30
N VAL A 2 -13.55 4.44 8.75
CA VAL A 2 -12.85 5.02 7.59
C VAL A 2 -12.06 6.24 8.06
N TYR A 3 -10.78 6.28 7.69
CA TYR A 3 -9.93 7.44 7.91
C TYR A 3 -9.62 8.11 6.59
N GLU A 4 -9.88 9.40 6.50
CA GLU A 4 -9.55 10.20 5.33
C GLU A 4 -8.21 10.91 5.54
N SER A 5 -7.30 10.77 4.58
CA SER A 5 -6.03 11.50 4.64
C SER A 5 -6.28 13.00 4.45
N ARG A 6 -5.69 13.81 5.32
CA ARG A 6 -5.74 15.27 5.24
C ARG A 6 -4.42 15.86 4.75
N HIS A 7 -3.48 15.01 4.38
CA HIS A 7 -2.17 15.44 3.96
C HIS A 7 -2.24 16.24 2.65
N PRO A 8 -1.62 17.42 2.57
CA PRO A 8 -1.65 18.25 1.36
C PRO A 8 -1.12 17.57 0.10
N LEU A 9 -0.06 16.75 0.23
CA LEU A 9 0.49 16.00 -0.90
C LEU A 9 -0.51 14.98 -1.45
N VAL A 10 -1.25 14.31 -0.58
CA VAL A 10 -2.29 13.35 -1.01
C VAL A 10 -3.39 14.09 -1.77
N LYS A 11 -3.85 15.21 -1.24
CA LYS A 11 -4.87 16.02 -1.88
C LYS A 11 -4.42 16.55 -3.24
N HIS A 12 -3.19 17.03 -3.34
CA HIS A 12 -2.62 17.52 -4.59
C HIS A 12 -2.52 16.41 -5.64
N LYS A 13 -1.94 15.28 -5.27
CA LYS A 13 -1.78 14.14 -6.17
C LYS A 13 -3.13 13.55 -6.60
N LEU A 14 -4.09 13.51 -5.69
CA LEU A 14 -5.45 13.07 -6.01
C LEU A 14 -6.11 14.00 -7.04
N THR A 15 -5.92 15.30 -6.91
CA THR A 15 -6.42 16.28 -7.88
C THR A 15 -5.85 16.02 -9.27
N LEU A 16 -4.54 15.82 -9.36
CA LEU A 16 -3.88 15.49 -10.63
C LEU A 16 -4.38 14.17 -11.22
N MET A 17 -4.57 13.16 -10.37
CA MET A 17 -5.07 11.85 -10.80
C MET A 17 -6.50 11.94 -11.37
N ARG A 18 -7.33 12.81 -10.79
CA ARG A 18 -8.73 13.01 -11.21
C ARG A 18 -8.87 13.86 -12.47
N ASN A 19 -7.81 14.55 -12.87
CA ASN A 19 -7.83 15.38 -14.08
C ASN A 19 -7.94 14.46 -15.33
N SER A 20 -8.93 14.72 -16.16
CA SER A 20 -9.16 13.94 -17.39
C SER A 20 -8.02 14.03 -18.39
N ALA A 21 -7.19 15.07 -18.30
CA ALA A 21 -6.01 15.24 -19.17
C ALA A 21 -4.79 14.43 -18.73
N THR A 22 -4.82 13.81 -17.56
CA THR A 22 -3.70 13.02 -17.05
C THR A 22 -3.50 11.77 -17.89
N LYS A 23 -2.29 11.61 -18.41
CA LYS A 23 -1.93 10.46 -19.26
C LYS A 23 -1.75 9.18 -18.42
N PRO A 24 -1.89 7.98 -19.03
CA PRO A 24 -1.80 6.71 -18.30
C PRO A 24 -0.50 6.52 -17.51
N LYS A 25 0.63 6.92 -18.08
CA LYS A 25 1.92 6.85 -17.37
C LYS A 25 1.91 7.67 -16.08
N LYS A 26 1.46 8.91 -16.17
CA LYS A 26 1.39 9.81 -15.00
C LYS A 26 0.36 9.31 -14.00
N PHE A 27 -0.75 8.78 -14.47
CA PHE A 27 -1.77 8.19 -13.62
C PHE A 27 -1.20 7.05 -12.77
N ARG A 28 -0.43 6.13 -13.38
CA ARG A 28 0.22 5.03 -12.64
C ARG A 28 1.23 5.53 -11.60
N GLU A 29 2.01 6.54 -11.96
CA GLU A 29 2.96 7.17 -11.03
C GLU A 29 2.23 7.78 -9.82
N LEU A 30 1.13 8.48 -10.07
CA LEU A 30 0.33 9.09 -9.00
C LEU A 30 -0.30 8.06 -8.07
N ILE A 31 -0.82 6.96 -8.61
CA ILE A 31 -1.35 5.86 -7.79
C ILE A 31 -0.26 5.32 -6.87
N ARG A 32 0.93 5.07 -7.40
CA ARG A 32 2.06 4.58 -6.62
C ARG A 32 2.44 5.54 -5.50
N GLU A 33 2.56 6.82 -5.82
CA GLU A 33 2.93 7.86 -4.86
C GLU A 33 1.88 8.03 -3.75
N ILE A 34 0.60 8.08 -4.12
CA ILE A 34 -0.51 8.17 -3.16
C ILE A 34 -0.52 6.93 -2.26
N SER A 35 -0.31 5.75 -2.83
CA SER A 35 -0.28 4.50 -2.06
C SER A 35 0.82 4.49 -1.02
N MET A 36 2.01 5.02 -1.35
CA MET A 36 3.09 5.16 -0.39
C MET A 36 2.72 6.09 0.76
N LEU A 37 2.12 7.25 0.45
CA LEU A 37 1.71 8.21 1.46
C LEU A 37 0.61 7.66 2.37
N LEU A 38 -0.38 6.99 1.79
CA LEU A 38 -1.45 6.34 2.55
C LEU A 38 -0.92 5.21 3.43
N CYS A 39 0.02 4.43 2.92
CA CYS A 39 0.67 3.36 3.68
C CYS A 39 1.41 3.93 4.89
N TYR A 40 2.12 5.03 4.72
CA TYR A 40 2.81 5.70 5.81
C TYR A 40 1.84 6.08 6.94
N GLU A 41 0.70 6.66 6.59
CA GLU A 41 -0.33 7.01 7.57
C GLU A 41 -0.97 5.77 8.20
N ALA A 42 -1.28 4.75 7.38
CA ALA A 42 -1.98 3.54 7.83
C ALA A 42 -1.12 2.68 8.76
N THR A 43 0.18 2.77 8.67
CA THR A 43 1.12 1.95 9.45
C THR A 43 1.61 2.63 10.74
N THR A 44 1.03 3.76 11.10
CA THR A 44 1.43 4.52 12.29
C THR A 44 1.31 3.71 13.59
N ASP A 45 0.38 2.78 13.65
CA ASP A 45 0.07 1.97 14.84
C ASP A 45 0.68 0.56 14.82
N LEU A 46 1.63 0.29 13.91
CA LEU A 46 2.31 -0.99 13.88
C LEU A 46 3.08 -1.22 15.19
N THR A 47 2.94 -2.43 15.74
CA THR A 47 3.65 -2.81 16.95
C THR A 47 5.11 -3.07 16.64
N THR A 48 5.99 -2.50 17.46
CA THR A 48 7.44 -2.72 17.37
C THR A 48 7.94 -3.55 18.54
N GLN A 49 9.14 -4.09 18.40
CA GLN A 49 9.83 -4.80 19.47
C GLN A 49 11.29 -4.34 19.52
N PRO A 50 11.93 -4.45 20.69
CA PRO A 50 13.33 -4.06 20.83
C PRO A 50 14.26 -4.89 19.95
N LEU A 51 15.26 -4.24 19.38
CA LEU A 51 16.31 -4.88 18.59
C LEU A 51 17.65 -4.25 18.93
N THR A 52 18.56 -5.07 19.41
CA THR A 52 19.94 -4.64 19.67
C THR A 52 20.78 -4.87 18.43
N VAL A 53 21.49 -3.86 17.99
CA VAL A 53 22.35 -3.91 16.80
C VAL A 53 23.76 -3.47 17.12
N ASP A 54 24.71 -3.98 16.34
CA ASP A 54 26.10 -3.52 16.41
C ASP A 54 26.32 -2.38 15.43
N THR A 55 26.81 -1.26 15.94
CA THR A 55 27.15 -0.10 15.14
C THR A 55 28.67 0.12 15.13
N PRO A 56 29.21 0.94 14.21
CA PRO A 56 30.64 1.26 14.23
C PRO A 56 31.12 1.89 15.54
N MET A 57 30.20 2.48 16.32
CA MET A 57 30.53 3.11 17.61
C MET A 57 30.19 2.23 18.81
N GLY A 58 29.80 1.00 18.60
CA GLY A 58 29.41 0.06 19.64
C GLY A 58 27.98 -0.44 19.49
N THR A 59 27.49 -1.15 20.51
CA THR A 59 26.14 -1.71 20.53
C THR A 59 25.11 -0.60 20.74
N ALA A 60 23.99 -0.68 19.99
CA ALA A 60 22.89 0.27 20.13
C ALA A 60 21.55 -0.47 20.23
N GLU A 61 20.65 0.11 21.02
CA GLU A 61 19.29 -0.35 21.15
C GLU A 61 18.39 0.36 20.12
N GLY A 62 17.64 -0.43 19.37
CA GLY A 62 16.68 0.07 18.38
C GLY A 62 15.38 -0.68 18.46
N VAL A 63 14.58 -0.58 17.39
CA VAL A 63 13.30 -1.28 17.27
C VAL A 63 13.17 -1.88 15.88
N GLU A 64 12.40 -2.95 15.80
CA GLU A 64 11.94 -3.55 14.54
C GLU A 64 10.44 -3.78 14.59
N ILE A 65 9.82 -3.92 13.42
CA ILE A 65 8.39 -4.26 13.35
C ILE A 65 8.20 -5.69 13.85
N LYS A 66 7.30 -5.87 14.81
CA LYS A 66 7.09 -7.15 15.49
C LYS A 66 6.43 -8.20 14.62
N HIS A 67 5.43 -7.82 13.85
CA HIS A 67 4.61 -8.74 13.05
C HIS A 67 4.90 -8.62 11.56
N LYS A 68 4.74 -9.72 10.84
CA LYS A 68 4.79 -9.68 9.38
C LYS A 68 3.60 -8.91 8.84
N VAL A 69 3.84 -8.14 7.80
CA VAL A 69 2.80 -7.37 7.09
C VAL A 69 2.46 -8.10 5.79
N GLY A 70 1.18 -8.29 5.55
CA GLY A 70 0.67 -8.85 4.30
C GLY A 70 0.01 -7.75 3.47
N LEU A 71 0.33 -7.72 2.18
CA LEU A 71 -0.31 -6.84 1.22
C LEU A 71 -1.29 -7.66 0.39
N VAL A 72 -2.55 -7.22 0.36
CA VAL A 72 -3.62 -8.01 -0.28
C VAL A 72 -4.37 -7.13 -1.28
N PRO A 73 -3.85 -6.97 -2.50
CA PRO A 73 -4.57 -6.22 -3.52
C PRO A 73 -5.77 -6.99 -4.04
N VAL A 74 -6.82 -6.24 -4.34
CA VAL A 74 -7.96 -6.77 -5.11
C VAL A 74 -7.60 -6.70 -6.58
N LEU A 75 -7.50 -7.84 -7.23
CA LEU A 75 -7.14 -7.93 -8.64
C LEU A 75 -8.27 -7.38 -9.53
N ARG A 76 -7.95 -6.68 -10.57
CA ARG A 76 -6.59 -6.27 -10.96
C ARG A 76 -6.29 -4.82 -10.56
N ALA A 77 -7.33 -4.07 -10.19
CA ALA A 77 -7.22 -2.63 -9.91
C ALA A 77 -6.23 -2.31 -8.78
N GLY A 78 -6.15 -3.17 -7.76
CA GLY A 78 -5.27 -2.97 -6.63
C GLY A 78 -3.78 -3.16 -6.89
N LEU A 79 -3.40 -3.72 -8.05
CA LEU A 79 -1.98 -3.98 -8.35
C LEU A 79 -1.12 -2.72 -8.41
N GLY A 80 -1.69 -1.63 -8.92
CA GLY A 80 -0.97 -0.36 -9.01
C GLY A 80 -0.60 0.22 -7.64
N MET A 81 -1.35 -0.11 -6.60
CA MET A 81 -1.07 0.33 -5.24
C MET A 81 0.03 -0.48 -4.57
N VAL A 82 0.12 -1.77 -4.89
CA VAL A 82 1.08 -2.68 -4.24
C VAL A 82 2.52 -2.28 -4.50
N GLU A 83 2.85 -1.85 -5.70
CA GLU A 83 4.21 -1.45 -6.06
C GLU A 83 4.74 -0.35 -5.14
N GLY A 84 3.95 0.69 -4.90
CA GLY A 84 4.32 1.79 -4.02
C GLY A 84 4.50 1.34 -2.57
N ILE A 85 3.58 0.55 -2.07
CA ILE A 85 3.62 0.05 -0.70
C ILE A 85 4.80 -0.90 -0.50
N TRP A 86 5.08 -1.75 -1.49
CA TRP A 86 6.18 -2.72 -1.43
C TRP A 86 7.55 -2.05 -1.44
N GLU A 87 7.68 -0.89 -2.07
CA GLU A 87 8.91 -0.09 -1.98
C GLU A 87 9.20 0.34 -0.53
N MET A 88 8.16 0.63 0.25
CA MET A 88 8.31 1.00 1.66
C MET A 88 8.51 -0.21 2.58
N MET A 89 7.95 -1.36 2.22
CA MET A 89 7.98 -2.59 3.00
C MET A 89 8.35 -3.78 2.10
N PRO A 90 9.61 -3.86 1.63
CA PRO A 90 10.00 -4.90 0.66
C PRO A 90 9.96 -6.32 1.23
N GLY A 91 9.96 -6.47 2.54
CA GLY A 91 9.81 -7.77 3.21
C GLY A 91 8.36 -8.23 3.39
N ALA A 92 7.37 -7.42 2.99
CA ALA A 92 5.97 -7.80 3.12
C ALA A 92 5.60 -8.93 2.17
N GLU A 93 4.75 -9.83 2.64
CA GLU A 93 4.17 -10.88 1.81
C GLU A 93 3.04 -10.30 0.95
N VAL A 94 2.88 -10.80 -0.26
CA VAL A 94 1.83 -10.34 -1.17
C VAL A 94 0.86 -11.49 -1.46
N TRP A 95 -0.40 -11.26 -1.14
CA TRP A 95 -1.51 -12.18 -1.44
C TRP A 95 -2.48 -11.45 -2.35
N HIS A 96 -3.14 -12.18 -3.25
CA HIS A 96 -4.07 -11.57 -4.20
C HIS A 96 -5.49 -12.09 -3.99
N ILE A 97 -6.47 -11.16 -4.01
CA ILE A 97 -7.89 -11.51 -4.05
C ILE A 97 -8.38 -11.27 -5.47
N GLY A 98 -8.80 -12.35 -6.13
CA GLY A 98 -9.42 -12.25 -7.44
C GLY A 98 -10.90 -11.89 -7.31
N LEU A 99 -11.27 -10.74 -7.88
CA LEU A 99 -12.65 -10.27 -7.94
C LEU A 99 -12.93 -9.76 -9.35
N TYR A 100 -14.16 -9.99 -9.82
CA TYR A 100 -14.67 -9.30 -11.01
C TYR A 100 -16.10 -8.86 -10.76
N ARG A 101 -16.55 -7.92 -11.58
CA ARG A 101 -17.94 -7.46 -11.52
C ARG A 101 -18.77 -8.29 -12.51
N ASP A 102 -19.84 -8.89 -12.03
CA ASP A 102 -20.80 -9.55 -12.91
C ASP A 102 -21.47 -8.52 -13.82
N GLU A 103 -21.45 -8.77 -15.13
CA GLU A 103 -21.96 -7.82 -16.12
C GLU A 103 -23.47 -7.59 -16.03
N ARG A 104 -24.21 -8.59 -15.54
CA ARG A 104 -25.67 -8.50 -15.41
C ARG A 104 -26.09 -7.83 -14.11
N THR A 105 -25.52 -8.28 -12.98
CA THR A 105 -25.95 -7.84 -11.66
C THR A 105 -25.13 -6.67 -11.13
N LEU A 106 -23.97 -6.38 -11.73
CA LEU A 106 -22.99 -5.41 -11.28
C LEU A 106 -22.46 -5.70 -9.86
N LYS A 107 -22.66 -6.92 -9.38
CA LYS A 107 -22.17 -7.36 -8.06
C LYS A 107 -20.78 -7.95 -8.18
N PRO A 108 -19.96 -7.84 -7.12
CA PRO A 108 -18.64 -8.45 -7.11
C PRO A 108 -18.75 -9.98 -7.01
N VAL A 109 -17.89 -10.67 -7.74
CA VAL A 109 -17.75 -12.13 -7.69
C VAL A 109 -16.31 -12.45 -7.30
N ALA A 110 -16.15 -13.17 -6.19
CA ALA A 110 -14.83 -13.61 -5.73
C ALA A 110 -14.36 -14.81 -6.56
N LEU A 111 -13.12 -14.75 -7.04
CA LEU A 111 -12.49 -15.86 -7.76
C LEU A 111 -11.66 -16.72 -6.82
N SER A 112 -10.67 -16.12 -6.14
CA SER A 112 -9.76 -16.85 -5.27
C SER A 112 -8.87 -15.92 -4.46
N LEU A 113 -8.22 -16.48 -3.45
CA LEU A 113 -7.10 -15.86 -2.76
C LEU A 113 -5.84 -16.57 -3.22
N ILE A 114 -4.88 -15.84 -3.76
CA ILE A 114 -3.64 -16.38 -4.31
C ILE A 114 -2.45 -15.76 -3.60
N HIS A 115 -1.55 -16.61 -3.10
CA HIS A 115 -0.26 -16.22 -2.55
C HIS A 115 0.84 -16.31 -3.63
N ILE A 116 1.65 -15.27 -3.70
CA ILE A 116 2.81 -15.25 -4.59
C ILE A 116 4.08 -15.10 -3.77
#